data_e21369ccf867752cf376f8f410aef6a8
#
_entry.id   e21369ccf867752cf376f8f410aef6a8
#
_cell.length_a   1.000
_cell.length_b   1.000
_cell.length_c   1.000
_cell.angle_alpha   90.00
_cell.angle_beta   90.00
_cell.angle_gamma   90.00
#
_symmetry.space_group_name_H-M   'P 1'
#
loop_
_entity.id
_entity.type
_entity.pdbx_description
1 polymer ?
#
loop_
_entity_poly.entity_id
_entity_poly.type
_entity_poly.pdbx_seq_one_letter_code
_entity_poly.pdbx_strand_id
1 'polypeptide(L)'
;PTFSIWTTIEECLNPPVIWEADRGWFTTAPFSEPEVFDFPEGIGPVECVNVEHEEVLLVPRWVDCKRATFKYGLGDEFIDVLKTLHKLGLDGTDPVTVKGGSVSPRDVVAACLPNPATLGDKMTGKTCAGTWVTGIGKDGHPLSTYLYHVVDNEETMAEYGSQAVVWQTAVNPVVALELVANGTWSGAGVLGPEA
;
A
#
# COMPACT_ATOMS: atom_id res chain seq x y z
N PRO A 1 -6.28 -1.56 11.01
CA PRO A 1 -5.53 -2.22 9.94
C PRO A 1 -5.99 -3.67 9.78
N THR A 2 -5.97 -4.15 8.56
CA THR A 2 -6.45 -5.47 8.16
C THR A 2 -5.31 -6.50 8.03
N PHE A 3 -4.08 -6.04 8.16
CA PHE A 3 -2.85 -6.84 8.14
C PHE A 3 -1.90 -6.35 9.24
N SER A 4 -0.60 -6.58 9.12
CA SER A 4 0.39 -6.25 10.15
C SER A 4 0.26 -4.80 10.63
N ILE A 5 -0.09 -4.63 11.89
CA ILE A 5 -0.23 -3.31 12.53
C ILE A 5 1.11 -2.58 12.53
N TRP A 6 2.18 -3.30 12.83
CA TRP A 6 3.53 -2.76 12.87
C TRP A 6 3.96 -2.19 11.52
N THR A 7 3.76 -2.96 10.44
CA THR A 7 4.04 -2.56 9.06
C THR A 7 3.17 -1.38 8.62
N THR A 8 1.88 -1.40 8.97
CA THR A 8 0.97 -0.29 8.64
C THR A 8 1.41 1.03 9.27
N ILE A 9 1.89 1.00 10.54
CA ILE A 9 2.42 2.21 11.20
C ILE A 9 3.67 2.70 10.47
N GLU A 10 4.56 1.80 10.07
CA GLU A 10 5.78 2.13 9.35
C GLU A 10 5.50 2.78 7.99
N GLU A 11 4.78 2.08 7.11
CA GLU A 11 4.44 2.56 5.78
C GLU A 11 3.71 3.91 5.80
N CYS A 12 2.76 4.08 6.71
CA CYS A 12 1.96 5.30 6.75
C CYS A 12 2.69 6.50 7.37
N LEU A 13 3.64 6.29 8.29
CA LEU A 13 4.34 7.37 8.98
C LEU A 13 5.75 7.65 8.48
N ASN A 14 6.33 6.76 7.69
CA ASN A 14 7.58 7.05 6.98
C ASN A 14 7.34 8.14 5.93
N PRO A 15 8.36 8.99 5.66
CA PRO A 15 8.27 9.99 4.61
C PRO A 15 8.09 9.34 3.23
N PRO A 16 6.96 9.54 2.55
CA PRO A 16 6.72 8.96 1.22
C PRO A 16 7.78 9.41 0.22
N VAL A 17 8.24 8.48 -0.59
CA VAL A 17 9.12 8.76 -1.73
C VAL A 17 8.27 9.10 -2.95
N ILE A 18 8.70 10.12 -3.69
CA ILE A 18 8.13 10.54 -4.96
C ILE A 18 9.26 10.54 -6.00
N TRP A 19 8.94 10.17 -7.23
CA TRP A 19 9.80 10.32 -8.39
C TRP A 19 9.30 11.45 -9.30
N GLU A 20 10.21 12.30 -9.74
CA GLU A 20 10.03 13.25 -10.85
C GLU A 20 11.24 13.21 -11.77
N ALA A 21 11.01 13.16 -13.08
CA ALA A 21 12.09 12.95 -14.06
C ALA A 21 13.17 14.05 -14.06
N ASP A 22 12.80 15.28 -13.73
CA ASP A 22 13.69 16.44 -13.66
C ASP A 22 14.35 16.63 -12.29
N ARG A 23 13.88 15.92 -11.27
CA ARG A 23 14.34 16.06 -9.88
C ARG A 23 14.95 14.77 -9.30
N GLY A 24 14.57 13.61 -9.83
CA GLY A 24 14.88 12.31 -9.25
C GLY A 24 13.95 11.95 -8.09
N TRP A 25 14.40 11.03 -7.24
CA TRP A 25 13.67 10.65 -6.02
C TRP A 25 13.83 11.70 -4.92
N PHE A 26 12.76 12.02 -4.27
CA PHE A 26 12.72 12.87 -3.08
C PHE A 26 11.60 12.43 -2.14
N THR A 27 11.64 12.86 -0.90
CA THR A 27 10.63 12.55 0.10
C THR A 27 9.72 13.76 0.39
N THR A 28 8.51 13.47 0.82
CA THR A 28 7.53 14.45 1.28
C THR A 28 7.07 14.13 2.70
N ALA A 29 6.24 14.98 3.28
CA ALA A 29 5.60 14.67 4.55
C ALA A 29 4.60 13.51 4.38
N PRO A 30 4.45 12.63 5.39
CA PRO A 30 3.35 11.67 5.43
C PRO A 30 1.99 12.32 5.18
N PHE A 31 1.12 11.62 4.45
CA PHE A 31 -0.23 12.08 4.11
C PHE A 31 -0.27 13.36 3.25
N SER A 32 0.81 13.66 2.54
CA SER A 32 0.89 14.82 1.63
C SER A 32 0.08 14.62 0.36
N GLU A 33 -0.17 15.72 -0.35
CA GLU A 33 -0.84 15.78 -1.65
C GLU A 33 -2.17 15.01 -1.69
N PRO A 34 -3.14 15.36 -0.84
CA PRO A 34 -4.44 14.72 -0.87
C PRO A 34 -5.13 14.95 -2.21
N GLU A 35 -5.76 13.90 -2.74
CA GLU A 35 -6.58 13.96 -3.94
C GLU A 35 -7.75 13.00 -3.84
N VAL A 36 -8.89 13.35 -4.40
CA VAL A 36 -10.04 12.45 -4.48
C VAL A 36 -9.93 11.61 -5.74
N PHE A 37 -9.88 10.30 -5.58
CA PHE A 37 -9.92 9.33 -6.67
C PHE A 37 -11.25 8.60 -6.69
N ASP A 38 -11.87 8.50 -7.86
CA ASP A 38 -13.15 7.80 -8.03
C ASP A 38 -12.88 6.34 -8.39
N PHE A 39 -12.95 5.48 -7.37
CA PHE A 39 -12.68 4.06 -7.50
C PHE A 39 -13.84 3.32 -8.17
N PRO A 40 -13.53 2.28 -8.98
CA PRO A 40 -14.53 1.51 -9.71
C PRO A 40 -15.35 0.58 -8.80
N GLU A 41 -16.31 -0.14 -9.43
CA GLU A 41 -17.10 -1.22 -8.85
C GLU A 41 -17.87 -0.86 -7.57
N GLY A 42 -18.36 0.38 -7.52
CA GLY A 42 -19.22 0.86 -6.44
C GLY A 42 -18.49 1.32 -5.18
N ILE A 43 -17.16 1.37 -5.18
CA ILE A 43 -16.37 1.98 -4.09
C ILE A 43 -16.58 3.49 -4.10
N GLY A 44 -16.52 4.14 -5.30
CA GLY A 44 -16.74 5.57 -5.46
C GLY A 44 -15.58 6.47 -5.02
N PRO A 45 -15.85 7.76 -4.77
CA PRO A 45 -14.82 8.75 -4.48
C PRO A 45 -14.23 8.56 -3.07
N VAL A 46 -12.89 8.45 -3.01
CA VAL A 46 -12.13 8.33 -1.78
C VAL A 46 -10.96 9.30 -1.83
N GLU A 47 -10.73 10.07 -0.76
CA GLU A 47 -9.52 10.87 -0.63
C GLU A 47 -8.31 9.96 -0.40
N CYS A 48 -7.31 10.11 -1.26
CA CYS A 48 -6.05 9.37 -1.21
C CYS A 48 -4.90 10.33 -0.91
N VAL A 49 -3.94 9.86 -0.13
CA VAL A 49 -2.76 10.61 0.31
C VAL A 49 -1.49 9.85 0.00
N ASN A 50 -0.37 10.55 -0.17
CA ASN A 50 0.92 9.89 -0.35
C ASN A 50 1.30 9.09 0.89
N VAL A 51 1.73 7.85 0.64
CA VAL A 51 2.25 6.90 1.62
C VAL A 51 3.53 6.30 1.06
N GLU A 52 4.47 5.91 1.93
CA GLU A 52 5.69 5.23 1.48
C GLU A 52 5.35 3.87 0.90
N HIS A 53 5.91 3.58 -0.29
CA HIS A 53 5.83 2.25 -0.89
C HIS A 53 6.94 2.04 -1.92
N GLU A 54 7.41 0.79 -2.05
CA GLU A 54 8.58 0.44 -2.86
C GLU A 54 8.39 0.57 -4.36
N GLU A 55 7.17 0.50 -4.89
CA GLU A 55 6.93 0.64 -6.34
C GLU A 55 7.43 1.98 -6.88
N VAL A 56 7.38 3.04 -6.07
CA VAL A 56 7.92 4.34 -6.49
C VAL A 56 9.42 4.30 -6.69
N LEU A 57 10.14 3.39 -6.01
CA LEU A 57 11.56 3.18 -6.19
C LEU A 57 11.88 2.26 -7.38
N LEU A 58 10.96 1.38 -7.76
CA LEU A 58 11.18 0.34 -8.77
C LEU A 58 10.70 0.78 -10.15
N VAL A 59 9.47 1.25 -10.29
CA VAL A 59 8.86 1.61 -11.57
C VAL A 59 9.74 2.57 -12.40
N PRO A 60 10.30 3.66 -11.87
CA PRO A 60 11.11 4.59 -12.68
C PRO A 60 12.45 4.01 -13.16
N ARG A 61 12.86 2.85 -12.67
CA ARG A 61 14.09 2.17 -13.15
C ARG A 61 13.87 1.41 -14.46
N TRP A 62 12.62 1.03 -14.72
CA TRP A 62 12.24 0.20 -15.84
C TRP A 62 11.30 0.90 -16.82
N VAL A 63 10.57 1.91 -16.34
CA VAL A 63 9.58 2.66 -17.12
C VAL A 63 10.00 4.12 -17.19
N ASP A 64 10.12 4.66 -18.40
CA ASP A 64 10.34 6.09 -18.62
C ASP A 64 9.06 6.85 -18.30
N CYS A 65 8.98 7.41 -17.10
CA CYS A 65 7.84 8.16 -16.60
C CYS A 65 8.25 9.53 -16.07
N LYS A 66 7.37 10.51 -16.21
CA LYS A 66 7.61 11.88 -15.71
C LYS A 66 7.47 11.98 -14.20
N ARG A 67 6.54 11.23 -13.63
CA ARG A 67 6.24 11.21 -12.20
C ARG A 67 5.71 9.84 -11.79
N ALA A 68 6.09 9.38 -10.61
CA ALA A 68 5.51 8.24 -9.94
C ALA A 68 5.24 8.57 -8.46
N THR A 69 4.07 8.20 -7.99
CA THR A 69 3.63 8.33 -6.59
C THR A 69 2.87 7.09 -6.18
N PHE A 70 2.84 6.81 -4.89
CA PHE A 70 1.96 5.80 -4.33
C PHE A 70 1.00 6.45 -3.33
N LYS A 71 -0.28 6.13 -3.43
CA LYS A 71 -1.32 6.77 -2.61
C LYS A 71 -2.31 5.75 -2.03
N TYR A 72 -2.69 5.97 -0.78
CA TYR A 72 -3.72 5.21 -0.08
C TYR A 72 -4.93 6.07 0.26
N GLY A 73 -6.12 5.46 0.12
CA GLY A 73 -7.35 5.92 0.74
C GLY A 73 -7.46 5.36 2.17
N LEU A 74 -7.01 6.12 3.14
CA LEU A 74 -6.92 5.69 4.55
C LEU A 74 -8.12 6.14 5.39
N GLY A 75 -8.77 7.26 5.01
CA GLY A 75 -9.80 7.94 5.79
C GLY A 75 -9.26 8.79 6.93
N ASP A 76 -9.95 9.90 7.20
CA ASP A 76 -9.51 10.93 8.17
C ASP A 76 -9.32 10.39 9.57
N GLU A 77 -10.26 9.56 10.05
CA GLU A 77 -10.20 9.00 11.40
C GLU A 77 -8.92 8.17 11.62
N PHE A 78 -8.55 7.36 10.64
CA PHE A 78 -7.33 6.55 10.76
C PHE A 78 -6.07 7.39 10.66
N ILE A 79 -6.04 8.38 9.76
CA ILE A 79 -4.94 9.35 9.65
C ILE A 79 -4.74 10.12 10.96
N ASP A 80 -5.82 10.56 11.61
CA ASP A 80 -5.75 11.29 12.89
C ASP A 80 -5.22 10.42 14.02
N VAL A 81 -5.59 9.14 14.06
CA VAL A 81 -5.01 8.17 15.01
C VAL A 81 -3.52 8.02 14.78
N LEU A 82 -3.06 7.83 13.55
CA LEU A 82 -1.64 7.69 13.22
C LEU A 82 -0.85 8.95 13.57
N LYS A 83 -1.35 10.14 13.25
CA LYS A 83 -0.74 11.42 13.64
C LYS A 83 -0.64 11.56 15.15
N THR A 84 -1.63 11.06 15.90
CA THR A 84 -1.61 11.08 17.36
C THR A 84 -0.55 10.16 17.92
N LEU A 85 -0.43 8.93 17.39
CA LEU A 85 0.63 8.00 17.77
C LEU A 85 2.02 8.61 17.54
N HIS A 86 2.22 9.23 16.38
CA HIS A 86 3.47 9.90 16.01
C HIS A 86 3.78 11.07 16.98
N LYS A 87 2.81 11.92 17.25
CA LYS A 87 2.96 13.05 18.18
C LYS A 87 3.33 12.62 19.60
N LEU A 88 2.90 11.44 20.01
CA LEU A 88 3.22 10.84 21.32
C LEU A 88 4.52 10.02 21.29
N GLY A 89 5.17 9.84 20.15
CA GLY A 89 6.35 8.97 19.98
C GLY A 89 6.04 7.48 20.11
N LEU A 90 4.77 7.10 19.96
CA LEU A 90 4.32 5.70 20.09
C LEU A 90 4.56 4.87 18.83
N ASP A 91 4.95 5.48 17.73
CA ASP A 91 5.43 4.85 16.49
C ASP A 91 6.94 4.53 16.52
N GLY A 92 7.67 4.98 17.55
CA GLY A 92 9.11 4.78 17.69
C GLY A 92 9.47 3.31 17.92
N THR A 93 10.62 2.91 17.34
CA THR A 93 11.20 1.55 17.49
C THR A 93 12.29 1.48 18.53
N ASP A 94 12.93 2.61 18.86
CA ASP A 94 13.99 2.66 19.87
C ASP A 94 13.44 2.34 21.26
N PRO A 95 14.07 1.44 22.00
CA PRO A 95 13.59 1.06 23.31
C PRO A 95 13.61 2.23 24.32
N VAL A 96 12.49 2.41 25.03
CA VAL A 96 12.37 3.37 26.13
C VAL A 96 12.33 2.65 27.47
N THR A 97 12.93 3.25 28.49
CA THR A 97 12.92 2.68 29.85
C THR A 97 11.57 2.92 30.51
N VAL A 98 10.95 1.85 30.98
CA VAL A 98 9.70 1.87 31.74
C VAL A 98 9.89 1.19 33.10
N LYS A 99 8.89 1.31 34.01
CA LYS A 99 8.93 0.59 35.28
C LYS A 99 8.94 -0.93 35.03
N GLY A 100 10.07 -1.54 35.31
CA GLY A 100 10.24 -3.01 35.18
C GLY A 100 10.98 -3.46 33.93
N GLY A 101 11.47 -2.56 33.06
CA GLY A 101 12.23 -2.97 31.89
C GLY A 101 12.41 -1.90 30.83
N SER A 102 12.64 -2.35 29.60
CA SER A 102 12.77 -1.52 28.43
C SER A 102 11.88 -2.10 27.34
N VAL A 103 11.14 -1.25 26.62
CA VAL A 103 10.18 -1.67 25.57
C VAL A 103 10.25 -0.74 24.38
N SER A 104 9.99 -1.27 23.17
CA SER A 104 9.75 -0.45 21.99
C SER A 104 8.32 0.08 22.03
N PRO A 105 8.10 1.39 21.90
CA PRO A 105 6.75 1.97 21.90
C PRO A 105 5.84 1.34 20.83
N ARG A 106 6.33 1.16 19.61
CA ARG A 106 5.59 0.54 18.50
C ARG A 106 5.15 -0.88 18.81
N ASP A 107 6.00 -1.67 19.45
CA ASP A 107 5.67 -3.05 19.84
C ASP A 107 4.53 -3.08 20.86
N VAL A 108 4.52 -2.13 21.80
CA VAL A 108 3.42 -1.99 22.76
C VAL A 108 2.11 -1.65 22.05
N VAL A 109 2.13 -0.68 21.13
CA VAL A 109 0.94 -0.32 20.33
C VAL A 109 0.43 -1.55 19.56
N ALA A 110 1.33 -2.25 18.85
CA ALA A 110 0.96 -3.43 18.08
C ALA A 110 0.36 -4.54 18.97
N ALA A 111 0.91 -4.75 20.17
CA ALA A 111 0.42 -5.74 21.12
C ALA A 111 -0.94 -5.38 21.75
N CYS A 112 -1.26 -4.08 21.85
CA CYS A 112 -2.52 -3.61 22.42
C CYS A 112 -3.71 -3.66 21.43
N LEU A 113 -3.43 -3.71 20.14
CA LEU A 113 -4.46 -3.70 19.11
C LEU A 113 -4.97 -5.12 18.79
N PRO A 114 -6.21 -5.27 18.30
CA PRO A 114 -6.73 -6.57 17.91
C PRO A 114 -5.84 -7.25 16.87
N ASN A 115 -5.63 -8.54 17.01
CA ASN A 115 -4.91 -9.31 16.00
C ASN A 115 -5.70 -9.28 14.67
N PRO A 116 -5.12 -8.78 13.56
CA PRO A 116 -5.79 -8.70 12.27
C PRO A 116 -6.37 -10.04 11.79
N ALA A 117 -5.70 -11.15 12.08
CA ALA A 117 -6.19 -12.50 11.73
C ALA A 117 -7.56 -12.86 12.33
N THR A 118 -8.01 -12.14 13.36
CA THR A 118 -9.30 -12.36 14.04
C THR A 118 -10.40 -11.40 13.56
N LEU A 119 -10.12 -10.60 12.55
CA LEU A 119 -11.03 -9.55 12.09
C LEU A 119 -11.77 -9.91 10.80
N GLY A 120 -11.39 -10.99 10.11
CA GLY A 120 -11.94 -11.34 8.79
C GLY A 120 -13.46 -11.33 8.73
N ASP A 121 -14.10 -12.06 9.67
CA ASP A 121 -15.57 -12.15 9.75
C ASP A 121 -16.28 -10.87 10.22
N LYS A 122 -15.52 -9.88 10.67
CA LYS A 122 -16.04 -8.61 11.19
C LYS A 122 -15.90 -7.47 10.19
N MET A 123 -15.17 -7.71 9.12
CA MET A 123 -14.92 -6.73 8.09
C MET A 123 -15.88 -6.92 6.94
N THR A 124 -16.33 -5.80 6.40
CA THR A 124 -17.18 -5.73 5.21
C THR A 124 -16.58 -4.75 4.22
N GLY A 125 -16.98 -4.88 2.95
CA GLY A 125 -16.59 -3.96 1.90
C GLY A 125 -15.44 -4.46 1.04
N LYS A 126 -14.92 -3.57 0.22
CA LYS A 126 -14.00 -3.91 -0.87
C LYS A 126 -12.63 -3.27 -0.70
N THR A 127 -11.61 -3.97 -1.18
CA THR A 127 -10.28 -3.40 -1.42
C THR A 127 -10.08 -3.21 -2.92
N CYS A 128 -9.45 -2.12 -3.32
CA CYS A 128 -9.03 -1.87 -4.69
C CYS A 128 -7.55 -1.52 -4.71
N ALA A 129 -6.78 -2.28 -5.46
CA ALA A 129 -5.39 -1.97 -5.76
C ALA A 129 -5.22 -1.84 -7.27
N GLY A 130 -4.43 -0.88 -7.73
CA GLY A 130 -4.25 -0.67 -9.16
C GLY A 130 -3.24 0.40 -9.51
N THR A 131 -2.93 0.47 -10.81
CA THR A 131 -2.01 1.44 -11.37
C THR A 131 -2.77 2.38 -12.31
N TRP A 132 -2.78 3.66 -11.97
CA TRP A 132 -3.33 4.74 -12.79
C TRP A 132 -2.22 5.38 -13.61
N VAL A 133 -2.30 5.26 -14.92
CA VAL A 133 -1.31 5.79 -15.85
C VAL A 133 -1.95 6.85 -16.73
N THR A 134 -1.32 8.01 -16.81
CA THR A 134 -1.68 9.08 -17.73
C THR A 134 -0.52 9.42 -18.66
N GLY A 135 -0.79 9.72 -19.90
CA GLY A 135 0.27 10.02 -20.87
C GLY A 135 -0.26 10.33 -22.25
N ILE A 136 0.63 10.17 -23.23
CA ILE A 136 0.28 10.29 -24.65
C ILE A 136 0.31 8.89 -25.27
N GLY A 137 -0.80 8.50 -25.87
CA GLY A 137 -0.92 7.24 -26.58
C GLY A 137 -0.07 7.18 -27.84
N LYS A 138 0.06 5.98 -28.41
CA LYS A 138 0.81 5.77 -29.66
C LYS A 138 0.24 6.56 -30.87
N ASP A 139 -1.01 6.95 -30.79
CA ASP A 139 -1.73 7.78 -31.76
C ASP A 139 -1.51 9.29 -31.56
N GLY A 140 -0.72 9.69 -30.54
CA GLY A 140 -0.43 11.07 -30.22
C GLY A 140 -1.49 11.78 -29.37
N HIS A 141 -2.56 11.08 -28.95
CA HIS A 141 -3.62 11.67 -28.13
C HIS A 141 -3.41 11.40 -26.64
N PRO A 142 -3.92 12.28 -25.74
CA PRO A 142 -3.95 12.00 -24.32
C PRO A 142 -4.66 10.67 -24.01
N LEU A 143 -4.04 9.86 -23.17
CA LEU A 143 -4.56 8.57 -22.76
C LEU A 143 -4.46 8.47 -21.23
N SER A 144 -5.52 7.95 -20.63
CA SER A 144 -5.56 7.58 -19.23
C SER A 144 -6.04 6.13 -19.10
N THR A 145 -5.31 5.34 -18.34
CA THR A 145 -5.64 3.91 -18.12
C THR A 145 -5.54 3.60 -16.65
N TYR A 146 -6.55 2.95 -16.10
CA TYR A 146 -6.52 2.37 -14.78
C TYR A 146 -6.56 0.85 -14.89
N LEU A 147 -5.47 0.20 -14.54
CA LEU A 147 -5.41 -1.25 -14.38
C LEU A 147 -5.60 -1.54 -12.90
N TYR A 148 -6.64 -2.26 -12.53
CA TYR A 148 -7.02 -2.45 -11.15
C TYR A 148 -7.56 -3.86 -10.88
N HIS A 149 -7.57 -4.20 -9.59
CA HIS A 149 -8.17 -5.41 -9.06
C HIS A 149 -8.98 -5.05 -7.81
N VAL A 150 -10.29 -5.34 -7.86
CA VAL A 150 -11.21 -5.16 -6.73
C VAL A 150 -11.53 -6.52 -6.12
N VAL A 151 -11.50 -6.58 -4.79
CA VAL A 151 -11.80 -7.79 -4.03
C VAL A 151 -12.77 -7.46 -2.90
N ASP A 152 -13.84 -8.23 -2.81
CA ASP A 152 -14.84 -8.13 -1.75
C ASP A 152 -14.47 -9.05 -0.58
N ASN A 153 -14.49 -8.51 0.65
CA ASN A 153 -14.09 -9.28 1.83
C ASN A 153 -15.09 -10.37 2.19
N GLU A 154 -16.38 -10.14 2.00
CA GLU A 154 -17.41 -11.12 2.32
C GLU A 154 -17.33 -12.30 1.34
N GLU A 155 -17.06 -12.05 0.07
CA GLU A 155 -16.84 -13.09 -0.94
C GLU A 155 -15.60 -13.93 -0.65
N THR A 156 -14.46 -13.30 -0.37
CA THR A 156 -13.21 -14.04 -0.10
C THR A 156 -13.23 -14.79 1.22
N MET A 157 -13.90 -14.26 2.24
CA MET A 157 -14.12 -14.98 3.49
C MET A 157 -15.03 -16.20 3.27
N ALA A 158 -16.09 -16.08 2.47
CA ALA A 158 -17.01 -17.18 2.21
C ALA A 158 -16.36 -18.29 1.35
N GLU A 159 -15.57 -17.93 0.35
CA GLU A 159 -15.00 -18.88 -0.61
C GLU A 159 -13.67 -19.47 -0.12
N TYR A 160 -12.79 -18.64 0.44
CA TYR A 160 -11.41 -19.02 0.79
C TYR A 160 -11.10 -18.97 2.29
N GLY A 161 -12.01 -18.45 3.12
CA GLY A 161 -11.74 -18.20 4.54
C GLY A 161 -10.62 -17.18 4.77
N SER A 162 -10.42 -16.26 3.82
CA SER A 162 -9.31 -15.30 3.81
C SER A 162 -9.83 -13.88 3.62
N GLN A 163 -9.25 -12.93 4.36
CA GLN A 163 -9.56 -11.52 4.19
C GLN A 163 -9.17 -11.04 2.77
N ALA A 164 -9.94 -10.08 2.24
CA ALA A 164 -9.73 -9.51 0.91
C ALA A 164 -8.28 -9.07 0.68
N VAL A 165 -7.67 -8.33 1.62
CA VAL A 165 -6.29 -7.86 1.51
C VAL A 165 -5.29 -9.01 1.47
N VAL A 166 -5.50 -10.07 2.24
CA VAL A 166 -4.62 -11.24 2.27
C VAL A 166 -4.72 -12.01 0.96
N TRP A 167 -5.93 -12.25 0.49
CA TRP A 167 -6.17 -12.94 -0.78
C TRP A 167 -5.59 -12.13 -1.97
N GLN A 168 -5.86 -10.83 -2.02
CA GLN A 168 -5.39 -9.92 -3.07
C GLN A 168 -3.86 -9.86 -3.13
N THR A 169 -3.19 -9.87 -1.98
CA THR A 169 -1.73 -9.91 -1.91
C THR A 169 -1.18 -11.28 -2.34
N ALA A 170 -1.84 -12.37 -1.93
CA ALA A 170 -1.35 -13.73 -2.18
C ALA A 170 -1.50 -14.19 -3.64
N VAL A 171 -2.52 -13.70 -4.37
CA VAL A 171 -2.76 -14.12 -5.75
C VAL A 171 -1.64 -13.70 -6.70
N ASN A 172 -1.03 -12.55 -6.50
CA ASN A 172 0.03 -12.02 -7.36
C ASN A 172 1.28 -12.91 -7.41
N PRO A 173 1.86 -13.37 -6.28
CA PRO A 173 2.96 -14.33 -6.30
C PRO A 173 2.60 -15.67 -6.98
N VAL A 174 1.36 -16.13 -6.84
CA VAL A 174 0.90 -17.35 -7.50
C VAL A 174 0.86 -17.18 -9.02
N VAL A 175 0.33 -16.05 -9.50
CA VAL A 175 0.35 -15.73 -10.95
C VAL A 175 1.79 -15.61 -11.45
N ALA A 176 2.67 -14.94 -10.71
CA ALA A 176 4.09 -14.87 -11.07
C ALA A 176 4.75 -16.26 -11.15
N LEU A 177 4.45 -17.15 -10.20
CA LEU A 177 4.94 -18.52 -10.21
C LEU A 177 4.47 -19.29 -11.46
N GLU A 178 3.22 -19.14 -11.85
CA GLU A 178 2.68 -19.76 -13.09
C GLU A 178 3.38 -19.21 -14.34
N LEU A 179 3.62 -17.90 -14.41
CA LEU A 179 4.32 -17.25 -15.53
C LEU A 179 5.77 -17.75 -15.66
N VAL A 180 6.45 -17.94 -14.56
CA VAL A 180 7.79 -18.52 -14.52
C VAL A 180 7.75 -20.01 -14.90
N ALA A 181 6.82 -20.78 -14.36
CA ALA A 181 6.72 -22.22 -14.59
C ALA A 181 6.39 -22.57 -16.05
N ASN A 182 5.59 -21.76 -16.74
CA ASN A 182 5.24 -21.95 -18.14
C ASN A 182 6.23 -21.29 -19.11
N GLY A 183 7.27 -20.61 -18.61
CA GLY A 183 8.32 -19.98 -19.42
C GLY A 183 7.94 -18.62 -20.02
N THR A 184 6.77 -18.05 -19.66
CA THR A 184 6.38 -16.70 -20.09
C THR A 184 7.30 -15.64 -19.48
N TRP A 185 7.62 -15.81 -18.19
CA TRP A 185 8.66 -15.04 -17.52
C TRP A 185 9.94 -15.85 -17.40
N SER A 186 11.07 -15.23 -17.73
CA SER A 186 12.39 -15.85 -17.61
C SER A 186 13.43 -14.76 -17.31
N GLY A 187 14.47 -15.13 -16.56
CA GLY A 187 15.55 -14.21 -16.20
C GLY A 187 16.42 -14.81 -15.11
N ALA A 188 17.53 -14.15 -14.81
CA ALA A 188 18.44 -14.50 -13.73
C ALA A 188 18.55 -13.33 -12.75
N GLY A 189 18.47 -13.63 -11.46
CA GLY A 189 18.57 -12.63 -10.39
C GLY A 189 17.26 -12.42 -9.65
N VAL A 190 17.24 -11.36 -8.83
CA VAL A 190 16.04 -10.88 -8.14
C VAL A 190 15.55 -9.66 -8.91
N LEU A 191 14.38 -9.78 -9.52
CA LEU A 191 13.79 -8.77 -10.39
C LEU A 191 12.40 -8.41 -9.84
N GLY A 192 12.01 -7.13 -9.96
CA GLY A 192 10.64 -6.71 -9.75
C GLY A 192 9.77 -7.08 -10.96
N PRO A 193 8.43 -7.08 -10.80
CA PRO A 193 7.52 -7.37 -11.90
C PRO A 193 7.57 -6.33 -13.04
N GLU A 194 8.20 -5.19 -12.81
CA GLU A 194 8.42 -4.12 -13.78
C GLU A 194 9.57 -4.40 -14.77
N ALA A 195 10.44 -5.41 -14.48
CA ALA A 195 11.65 -5.70 -15.23
C ALA A 195 11.40 -6.42 -16.56
#